data_95580088949dfc6ce4d9e29feef96119
#
_entry.id   95580088949dfc6ce4d9e29feef96119
#
_cell.length_a   1.000
_cell.length_b   1.000
_cell.length_c   1.000
_cell.angle_alpha   90.00
_cell.angle_beta   90.00
_cell.angle_gamma   90.00
#
_symmetry.space_group_name_H-M   'P 1'
#
loop_
_entity.id
_entity.type
_entity.pdbx_description
1 polymer ?
#
loop_
_entity_poly.entity_id
_entity_poly.type
_entity_poly.pdbx_seq_one_letter_code
_entity_poly.pdbx_strand_id
1 'polypeptide(L)'
;MAGSFERDWEPAGGEIALDLATGDPFDAFDAWDDVDPDGEPLDSLVMEPRDRLANIGLFVAGAIVFGLALLVAQTRDPVVDPSAGWIGAILLGLSFGLYATMLFWLGVFARHRRIAYRGDWARAIRRGGWVFLVTTLFVVLRLNQVFSWEIGLFILALVAVAEATLSVER
;
A
#
# COMPACT_ATOMS: atom_id res chain seq x y z
N MET A 1 -35.05 16.10 -48.23
CA MET A 1 -34.40 17.11 -47.34
C MET A 1 -33.25 16.41 -46.65
N ALA A 2 -32.06 16.55 -47.17
CA ALA A 2 -30.82 16.00 -46.63
C ALA A 2 -30.11 17.14 -45.91
N GLY A 3 -30.10 17.12 -44.61
CA GLY A 3 -29.34 18.05 -43.76
C GLY A 3 -27.90 17.60 -43.68
N SER A 4 -27.01 18.31 -44.28
CA SER A 4 -25.57 18.18 -44.17
C SER A 4 -25.15 18.57 -42.75
N PHE A 5 -24.71 17.57 -42.02
CA PHE A 5 -24.08 17.76 -40.71
C PHE A 5 -22.58 17.97 -40.97
N GLU A 6 -22.21 19.15 -41.37
CA GLU A 6 -20.83 19.62 -41.44
C GLU A 6 -20.43 19.95 -39.98
N ARG A 7 -19.67 19.04 -39.35
CA ARG A 7 -19.07 19.25 -38.06
C ARG A 7 -17.78 20.04 -38.31
N ASP A 8 -17.80 21.31 -37.96
CA ASP A 8 -16.60 22.15 -37.93
C ASP A 8 -15.62 21.55 -36.90
N TRP A 9 -14.66 20.81 -37.42
CA TRP A 9 -13.49 20.34 -36.71
C TRP A 9 -12.44 21.44 -36.73
N GLU A 10 -12.48 22.37 -35.80
CA GLU A 10 -11.30 23.17 -35.50
C GLU A 10 -10.39 22.34 -34.58
N PRO A 11 -9.20 21.93 -35.05
CA PRO A 11 -8.23 21.32 -34.17
C PRO A 11 -7.72 22.37 -33.19
N ALA A 12 -8.01 22.23 -31.92
CA ALA A 12 -7.42 23.01 -30.82
C ALA A 12 -5.92 22.73 -30.67
N GLY A 13 -5.20 22.62 -31.80
CA GLY A 13 -3.78 22.24 -31.87
C GLY A 13 -2.88 23.32 -32.46
N GLY A 14 -3.37 24.55 -32.65
CA GLY A 14 -2.61 25.59 -33.33
C GLY A 14 -1.43 26.18 -32.55
N GLU A 15 -1.41 26.09 -31.25
CA GLU A 15 -0.33 26.68 -30.44
C GLU A 15 0.81 25.70 -30.11
N ILE A 16 0.55 24.40 -30.06
CA ILE A 16 1.57 23.39 -29.75
C ILE A 16 2.53 23.17 -30.94
N ALA A 17 2.08 23.43 -32.17
CA ALA A 17 2.90 23.18 -33.36
C ALA A 17 4.00 24.22 -33.60
N LEU A 18 3.93 25.38 -32.97
CA LEU A 18 4.93 26.45 -33.20
C LEU A 18 6.15 26.35 -32.26
N ASP A 19 5.99 25.75 -31.12
CA ASP A 19 7.10 25.60 -30.14
C ASP A 19 8.03 24.42 -30.45
N LEU A 20 7.55 23.46 -31.23
CA LEU A 20 8.35 22.30 -31.67
C LEU A 20 9.44 22.67 -32.72
N ALA A 21 9.44 23.89 -33.23
CA ALA A 21 10.41 24.30 -34.24
C ALA A 21 11.72 24.89 -33.69
N THR A 22 11.80 25.17 -32.40
CA THR A 22 12.97 25.82 -31.77
C THR A 22 13.52 25.08 -30.52
N GLY A 23 12.85 24.06 -30.04
CA GLY A 23 13.30 23.24 -28.90
C GLY A 23 13.90 21.92 -29.34
N ASP A 24 14.82 21.40 -28.57
CA ASP A 24 15.35 20.05 -28.73
C ASP A 24 14.16 19.07 -28.69
N PRO A 25 14.01 18.14 -29.68
CA PRO A 25 12.90 17.18 -29.69
C PRO A 25 12.87 16.27 -28.44
N PHE A 26 13.93 16.25 -27.66
CA PHE A 26 13.99 15.53 -26.37
C PHE A 26 13.33 16.32 -25.23
N ASP A 27 13.36 17.66 -25.23
CA ASP A 27 12.73 18.48 -24.19
C ASP A 27 11.19 18.34 -24.19
N ALA A 28 10.60 18.07 -25.37
CA ALA A 28 9.17 17.81 -25.49
C ALA A 28 8.75 16.47 -24.85
N PHE A 29 9.67 15.52 -24.75
CA PHE A 29 9.37 14.21 -24.18
C PHE A 29 9.37 14.26 -22.63
N ASP A 30 10.26 15.07 -22.06
CA ASP A 30 10.34 15.25 -20.60
C ASP A 30 9.15 16.07 -20.06
N ALA A 31 8.58 16.97 -20.89
CA ALA A 31 7.41 17.75 -20.51
C ALA A 31 6.12 16.93 -20.35
N TRP A 32 6.03 15.77 -21.01
CA TRP A 32 4.87 14.88 -20.90
C TRP A 32 4.91 14.00 -19.62
N ASP A 33 6.09 13.77 -19.07
CA ASP A 33 6.25 13.00 -17.84
C ASP A 33 5.84 13.80 -16.59
N ASP A 34 5.75 15.14 -16.71
CA ASP A 34 5.42 16.05 -15.61
C ASP A 34 3.94 16.48 -15.59
N VAL A 35 3.13 16.01 -16.54
CA VAL A 35 1.70 16.35 -16.63
C VAL A 35 0.87 15.09 -16.40
N ASP A 36 -0.09 15.20 -15.48
CA ASP A 36 -1.10 14.19 -15.26
C ASP A 36 -1.98 14.02 -16.51
N PRO A 37 -2.62 12.85 -16.76
CA PRO A 37 -3.53 12.63 -17.89
C PRO A 37 -4.69 13.64 -17.98
N ASP A 38 -5.01 14.33 -16.89
CA ASP A 38 -6.02 15.40 -16.84
C ASP A 38 -5.42 16.81 -17.07
N GLY A 39 -4.10 16.90 -17.36
CA GLY A 39 -3.41 18.14 -17.71
C GLY A 39 -2.98 19.00 -16.53
N GLU A 40 -3.08 18.50 -15.30
CA GLU A 40 -2.61 19.23 -14.11
C GLU A 40 -1.11 18.98 -13.85
N PRO A 41 -0.35 20.02 -13.43
CA PRO A 41 1.05 19.86 -13.07
C PRO A 41 1.21 18.89 -11.91
N LEU A 42 2.07 17.87 -12.05
CA LEU A 42 2.32 16.84 -11.04
C LEU A 42 2.80 17.39 -9.69
N ASP A 43 3.38 18.57 -9.67
CA ASP A 43 3.81 19.27 -8.45
C ASP A 43 2.65 19.74 -7.55
N SER A 44 1.40 19.76 -8.06
CA SER A 44 0.22 20.14 -7.30
C SER A 44 -0.43 18.99 -6.54
N LEU A 45 0.06 17.76 -6.69
CA LEU A 45 -0.53 16.57 -6.09
C LEU A 45 -0.19 16.46 -4.60
N VAL A 46 -0.93 17.22 -3.82
CA VAL A 46 -0.94 17.12 -2.36
C VAL A 46 -1.72 15.86 -1.99
N MET A 47 -1.17 15.07 -1.05
CA MET A 47 -1.85 13.91 -0.48
C MET A 47 -3.28 14.29 -0.07
N GLU A 48 -4.27 13.63 -0.66
CA GLU A 48 -5.69 13.92 -0.40
C GLU A 48 -5.97 13.86 1.12
N PRO A 49 -6.77 14.79 1.65
CA PRO A 49 -7.11 14.79 3.09
C PRO A 49 -7.70 13.46 3.56
N ARG A 50 -8.41 12.77 2.65
CA ARG A 50 -9.01 11.46 2.90
C ARG A 50 -7.95 10.38 3.16
N ASP A 51 -6.85 10.41 2.45
CA ASP A 51 -5.77 9.44 2.60
C ASP A 51 -4.96 9.69 3.88
N ARG A 52 -4.81 10.95 4.28
CA ARG A 52 -4.23 11.28 5.58
C ARG A 52 -5.09 10.75 6.73
N LEU A 53 -6.41 10.92 6.65
CA LEU A 53 -7.34 10.40 7.65
C LEU A 53 -7.31 8.87 7.70
N ALA A 54 -7.23 8.20 6.56
CA ALA A 54 -7.11 6.75 6.50
C ALA A 54 -5.82 6.25 7.17
N ASN A 55 -4.68 6.92 6.94
CA ASN A 55 -3.42 6.57 7.59
C ASN A 55 -3.44 6.82 9.10
N ILE A 56 -3.99 7.95 9.54
CA ILE A 56 -4.17 8.23 10.97
C ILE A 56 -5.09 7.17 11.58
N GLY A 57 -6.17 6.81 10.89
CA GLY A 57 -7.09 5.75 11.31
C GLY A 57 -6.39 4.41 11.49
N LEU A 58 -5.55 4.00 10.54
CA LEU A 58 -4.75 2.77 10.64
C LEU A 58 -3.76 2.81 11.82
N PHE A 59 -3.12 3.95 12.04
CA PHE A 59 -2.20 4.13 13.17
C PHE A 59 -2.94 4.00 14.51
N VAL A 60 -4.04 4.72 14.68
CA VAL A 60 -4.85 4.68 15.91
C VAL A 60 -5.43 3.30 16.14
N ALA A 61 -5.99 2.66 15.10
CA ALA A 61 -6.50 1.30 15.20
C ALA A 61 -5.39 0.31 15.59
N GLY A 62 -4.21 0.42 14.97
CA GLY A 62 -3.05 -0.38 15.32
C GLY A 62 -2.63 -0.21 16.79
N ALA A 63 -2.63 1.04 17.28
CA ALA A 63 -2.28 1.35 18.68
C ALA A 63 -3.30 0.77 19.67
N ILE A 64 -4.60 0.88 19.38
CA ILE A 64 -5.67 0.32 20.21
C ILE A 64 -5.52 -1.21 20.28
N VAL A 65 -5.38 -1.86 19.12
CA VAL A 65 -5.24 -3.31 19.05
C VAL A 65 -3.97 -3.79 19.76
N PHE A 66 -2.87 -3.04 19.64
CA PHE A 66 -1.64 -3.34 20.38
C PHE A 66 -1.84 -3.21 21.89
N GLY A 67 -2.52 -2.15 22.34
CA GLY A 67 -2.88 -1.97 23.75
C GLY A 67 -3.73 -3.12 24.29
N LEU A 68 -4.69 -3.62 23.49
CA LEU A 68 -5.49 -4.79 23.86
C LEU A 68 -4.64 -6.07 23.92
N ALA A 69 -3.68 -6.26 23.00
CA ALA A 69 -2.76 -7.39 23.06
C ALA A 69 -1.92 -7.38 24.36
N LEU A 70 -1.41 -6.20 24.73
CA LEU A 70 -0.68 -6.02 25.98
C LEU A 70 -1.57 -6.27 27.22
N LEU A 71 -2.81 -5.78 27.18
CA LEU A 71 -3.77 -6.01 28.27
C LEU A 71 -4.02 -7.50 28.47
N VAL A 72 -4.25 -8.26 27.40
CA VAL A 72 -4.41 -9.72 27.47
C VAL A 72 -3.17 -10.37 28.04
N ALA A 73 -1.98 -9.99 27.58
CA ALA A 73 -0.71 -10.53 28.05
C ALA A 73 -0.43 -10.23 29.55
N GLN A 74 -0.91 -9.09 30.05
CA GLN A 74 -0.73 -8.70 31.46
C GLN A 74 -1.78 -9.29 32.38
N THR A 75 -2.99 -9.54 31.89
CA THR A 75 -4.10 -10.03 32.75
C THR A 75 -4.21 -11.54 32.77
N ARG A 76 -3.68 -12.21 31.76
CA ARG A 76 -3.74 -13.67 31.64
C ARG A 76 -2.38 -14.22 31.21
N ASP A 77 -1.97 -15.29 31.83
CA ASP A 77 -0.77 -16.00 31.41
C ASP A 77 -1.08 -16.84 30.16
N PRO A 78 -0.51 -16.51 29.02
CA PRO A 78 -0.79 -17.20 27.74
C PRO A 78 -0.26 -18.67 27.75
N VAL A 79 0.60 -19.03 28.69
CA VAL A 79 1.11 -20.40 28.83
C VAL A 79 0.11 -21.25 29.58
N VAL A 80 -0.59 -20.69 30.57
CA VAL A 80 -1.58 -21.39 31.40
C VAL A 80 -2.96 -21.42 30.73
N ASP A 81 -3.32 -20.33 30.03
CA ASP A 81 -4.59 -20.22 29.30
C ASP A 81 -4.32 -20.17 27.79
N PRO A 82 -4.43 -21.30 27.07
CA PRO A 82 -4.18 -21.34 25.61
C PRO A 82 -5.08 -20.41 24.83
N SER A 83 -6.30 -20.15 25.30
CA SER A 83 -7.23 -19.23 24.62
C SER A 83 -6.72 -17.79 24.65
N ALA A 84 -6.17 -17.36 25.77
CA ALA A 84 -5.53 -16.06 25.89
C ALA A 84 -4.29 -15.94 25.00
N GLY A 85 -3.52 -17.02 24.87
CA GLY A 85 -2.38 -17.10 23.95
C GLY A 85 -2.78 -16.89 22.50
N TRP A 86 -3.84 -17.55 22.03
CA TRP A 86 -4.36 -17.38 20.67
C TRP A 86 -4.90 -15.97 20.44
N ILE A 87 -5.70 -15.45 21.36
CA ILE A 87 -6.23 -14.09 21.26
C ILE A 87 -5.09 -13.06 21.21
N GLY A 88 -4.11 -13.19 22.10
CA GLY A 88 -2.93 -12.32 22.12
C GLY A 88 -2.13 -12.37 20.81
N ALA A 89 -1.93 -13.58 20.26
CA ALA A 89 -1.25 -13.76 18.98
C ALA A 89 -1.97 -13.06 17.81
N ILE A 90 -3.29 -13.23 17.72
CA ILE A 90 -4.13 -12.60 16.69
C ILE A 90 -4.11 -11.08 16.83
N LEU A 91 -4.29 -10.56 18.04
CA LEU A 91 -4.28 -9.12 18.30
C LEU A 91 -2.90 -8.52 17.96
N LEU A 92 -1.82 -9.16 18.38
CA LEU A 92 -0.48 -8.71 18.08
C LEU A 92 -0.21 -8.71 16.56
N GLY A 93 -0.55 -9.81 15.89
CA GLY A 93 -0.43 -9.91 14.44
C GLY A 93 -1.24 -8.83 13.73
N LEU A 94 -2.51 -8.59 14.14
CA LEU A 94 -3.38 -7.58 13.57
C LEU A 94 -2.79 -6.17 13.73
N SER A 95 -2.25 -5.84 14.90
CA SER A 95 -1.57 -4.57 15.13
C SER A 95 -0.41 -4.37 14.17
N PHE A 96 0.50 -5.35 14.07
CA PHE A 96 1.63 -5.28 13.14
C PHE A 96 1.20 -5.24 11.68
N GLY A 97 0.13 -5.95 11.30
CA GLY A 97 -0.46 -5.90 9.97
C GLY A 97 -0.98 -4.49 9.61
N LEU A 98 -1.67 -3.82 10.55
CA LEU A 98 -2.16 -2.46 10.36
C LEU A 98 -1.00 -1.46 10.20
N TYR A 99 0.02 -1.54 11.06
CA TYR A 99 1.21 -0.70 10.94
C TYR A 99 1.98 -0.96 9.65
N ALA A 100 2.13 -2.21 9.24
CA ALA A 100 2.77 -2.56 7.99
C ALA A 100 2.00 -2.02 6.79
N THR A 101 0.66 -2.12 6.78
CA THR A 101 -0.18 -1.54 5.73
C THR A 101 0.06 -0.03 5.61
N MET A 102 0.06 0.68 6.74
CA MET A 102 0.34 2.11 6.78
C MET A 102 1.74 2.43 6.24
N LEU A 103 2.77 1.70 6.69
CA LEU A 103 4.16 1.93 6.29
C LEU A 103 4.38 1.62 4.80
N PHE A 104 3.79 0.56 4.27
CA PHE A 104 3.87 0.23 2.85
C PHE A 104 3.21 1.31 1.99
N TRP A 105 2.06 1.83 2.44
CA TRP A 105 1.37 2.89 1.73
C TRP A 105 2.16 4.20 1.76
N LEU A 106 2.67 4.61 2.94
CA LEU A 106 3.54 5.79 3.07
C LEU A 106 4.84 5.63 2.28
N GLY A 107 5.41 4.42 2.22
CA GLY A 107 6.60 4.11 1.45
C GLY A 107 6.40 4.29 -0.05
N VAL A 108 5.26 3.89 -0.58
CA VAL A 108 4.89 4.12 -1.99
C VAL A 108 4.77 5.63 -2.26
N PHE A 109 4.05 6.35 -1.41
CA PHE A 109 3.88 7.79 -1.55
C PHE A 109 5.21 8.55 -1.48
N ALA A 110 6.07 8.22 -0.49
CA ALA A 110 7.36 8.88 -0.33
C ALA A 110 8.32 8.61 -1.51
N ARG A 111 8.21 7.43 -2.14
CA ARG A 111 9.13 7.01 -3.20
C ARG A 111 8.77 7.59 -4.57
N HIS A 112 7.49 7.77 -4.84
CA HIS A 112 7.03 8.13 -6.18
C HIS A 112 6.45 9.54 -6.28
N ARG A 113 6.15 10.22 -5.17
CA ARG A 113 5.41 11.51 -5.13
C ARG A 113 4.17 11.55 -6.04
N ARG A 114 3.73 10.40 -6.53
CA ARG A 114 2.63 10.23 -7.47
C ARG A 114 1.37 9.85 -6.72
N ILE A 115 0.23 10.15 -7.32
CA ILE A 115 -1.10 9.77 -6.86
C ILE A 115 -1.11 8.28 -6.49
N ALA A 116 -1.57 7.97 -5.29
CA ALA A 116 -1.82 6.59 -4.90
C ALA A 116 -3.02 6.06 -5.69
N TYR A 117 -2.77 5.29 -6.73
CA TYR A 117 -3.81 4.59 -7.45
C TYR A 117 -4.54 3.61 -6.52
N ARG A 118 -5.83 3.34 -6.77
CA ARG A 118 -6.60 2.32 -6.04
C ARG A 118 -5.87 0.97 -5.94
N GLY A 119 -5.04 0.63 -6.93
CA GLY A 119 -4.21 -0.57 -6.92
C GLY A 119 -3.12 -0.57 -5.85
N ASP A 120 -2.64 0.57 -5.40
CA ASP A 120 -1.58 0.67 -4.40
C ASP A 120 -2.12 0.40 -2.99
N TRP A 121 -3.36 0.78 -2.70
CA TRP A 121 -4.06 0.39 -1.48
C TRP A 121 -4.22 -1.13 -1.38
N ALA A 122 -4.66 -1.78 -2.45
CA ALA A 122 -4.81 -3.24 -2.48
C ALA A 122 -3.46 -3.94 -2.25
N ARG A 123 -2.37 -3.42 -2.82
CA ARG A 123 -1.01 -3.94 -2.58
C ARG A 123 -0.55 -3.73 -1.14
N ALA A 124 -0.81 -2.54 -0.57
CA ALA A 124 -0.45 -2.26 0.82
C ALA A 124 -1.21 -3.17 1.80
N ILE A 125 -2.53 -3.33 1.61
CA ILE A 125 -3.37 -4.23 2.43
C ILE A 125 -2.89 -5.68 2.29
N ARG A 126 -2.58 -6.15 1.09
CA ARG A 126 -2.07 -7.51 0.88
C ARG A 126 -0.76 -7.74 1.63
N ARG A 127 0.19 -6.80 1.55
CA ARG A 127 1.47 -6.90 2.26
C ARG A 127 1.30 -6.80 3.77
N GLY A 128 0.41 -5.92 4.24
CA GLY A 128 0.04 -5.87 5.66
C GLY A 128 -0.61 -7.18 6.13
N GLY A 129 -1.44 -7.81 5.28
CA GLY A 129 -2.01 -9.13 5.53
C GLY A 129 -0.95 -10.24 5.69
N TRP A 130 0.11 -10.22 4.88
CA TRP A 130 1.23 -11.14 5.05
C TRP A 130 1.96 -10.92 6.38
N VAL A 131 2.19 -9.66 6.76
CA VAL A 131 2.82 -9.34 8.05
C VAL A 131 1.95 -9.80 9.22
N PHE A 132 0.64 -9.58 9.15
CA PHE A 132 -0.32 -10.11 10.11
C PHE A 132 -0.19 -11.63 10.26
N LEU A 133 -0.24 -12.35 9.14
CA LEU A 133 -0.20 -13.82 9.11
C LEU A 133 1.11 -14.37 9.70
N VAL A 134 2.25 -13.83 9.24
CA VAL A 134 3.57 -14.24 9.71
C VAL A 134 3.74 -13.96 11.19
N THR A 135 3.35 -12.77 11.66
CA THR A 135 3.48 -12.40 13.06
C THR A 135 2.62 -13.30 13.95
N THR A 136 1.35 -13.52 13.57
CA THR A 136 0.45 -14.41 14.31
C THR A 136 1.02 -15.82 14.37
N LEU A 137 1.49 -16.35 13.23
CA LEU A 137 2.06 -17.68 13.15
C LEU A 137 3.32 -17.81 14.02
N PHE A 138 4.20 -16.82 14.00
CA PHE A 138 5.42 -16.83 14.82
C PHE A 138 5.10 -16.84 16.31
N VAL A 139 4.13 -16.01 16.74
CA VAL A 139 3.72 -15.98 18.15
C VAL A 139 3.11 -17.33 18.56
N VAL A 140 2.25 -17.90 17.74
CA VAL A 140 1.64 -19.21 18.01
C VAL A 140 2.70 -20.32 18.08
N LEU A 141 3.63 -20.38 17.13
CA LEU A 141 4.73 -21.35 17.16
C LEU A 141 5.61 -21.17 18.39
N ARG A 142 5.85 -19.92 18.81
CA ARG A 142 6.63 -19.62 20.01
C ARG A 142 5.92 -20.08 21.28
N LEU A 143 4.61 -19.84 21.38
CA LEU A 143 3.80 -20.28 22.52
C LEU A 143 3.78 -21.82 22.67
N ASN A 144 3.73 -22.51 21.53
CA ASN A 144 3.78 -23.97 21.51
C ASN A 144 5.20 -24.54 21.60
N GLN A 145 6.22 -23.70 21.79
CA GLN A 145 7.64 -24.08 21.91
C GLN A 145 8.19 -24.85 20.68
N VAL A 146 7.50 -24.77 19.54
CA VAL A 146 7.90 -25.40 18.26
C VAL A 146 8.72 -24.44 17.39
N PHE A 147 8.80 -23.17 17.78
CA PHE A 147 9.52 -22.17 16.98
C PHE A 147 11.02 -22.41 17.01
N SER A 148 11.59 -22.70 15.83
CA SER A 148 13.02 -22.61 15.58
C SER A 148 13.32 -21.54 14.51
N TRP A 149 14.53 -21.05 14.47
CA TRP A 149 14.90 -20.01 13.51
C TRP A 149 14.87 -20.53 12.06
N GLU A 150 15.11 -21.82 11.85
CA GLU A 150 15.01 -22.48 10.55
C GLU A 150 13.57 -22.47 10.02
N ILE A 151 12.62 -22.81 10.91
CA ILE A 151 11.19 -22.75 10.60
C ILE A 151 10.79 -21.30 10.28
N GLY A 152 11.30 -20.34 11.05
CA GLY A 152 11.07 -18.92 10.79
C GLY A 152 11.55 -18.49 9.42
N LEU A 153 12.76 -18.85 9.02
CA LEU A 153 13.31 -18.56 7.70
C LEU A 153 12.52 -19.24 6.58
N PHE A 154 12.11 -20.49 6.78
CA PHE A 154 11.31 -21.22 5.81
C PHE A 154 9.96 -20.53 5.56
N ILE A 155 9.27 -20.08 6.61
CA ILE A 155 8.01 -19.35 6.51
C ILE A 155 8.21 -18.03 5.75
N LEU A 156 9.26 -17.28 6.07
CA LEU A 156 9.57 -16.03 5.37
C LEU A 156 9.88 -16.27 3.88
N ALA A 157 10.65 -17.31 3.56
CA ALA A 157 10.94 -17.68 2.18
C ALA A 157 9.65 -18.04 1.42
N LEU A 158 8.75 -18.81 2.04
CA LEU A 158 7.48 -19.20 1.45
C LEU A 158 6.59 -17.98 1.17
N VAL A 159 6.52 -17.03 2.10
CA VAL A 159 5.79 -15.77 1.91
C VAL A 159 6.41 -14.93 0.80
N ALA A 160 7.74 -14.86 0.73
CA ALA A 160 8.43 -14.14 -0.34
C ALA A 160 8.14 -14.73 -1.71
N VAL A 161 8.13 -16.06 -1.84
CA VAL A 161 7.77 -16.76 -3.08
C VAL A 161 6.30 -16.50 -3.42
N ALA A 162 5.38 -16.61 -2.46
CA ALA A 162 3.97 -16.34 -2.67
C ALA A 162 3.72 -14.90 -3.13
N GLU A 163 4.40 -13.91 -2.52
CA GLU A 163 4.29 -12.51 -2.95
C GLU A 163 4.88 -12.30 -4.36
N ALA A 164 6.00 -12.98 -4.69
CA ALA A 164 6.60 -12.90 -6.01
C ALA A 164 5.66 -13.47 -7.08
N THR A 165 5.07 -14.64 -6.85
CA THR A 165 4.11 -15.26 -7.80
C THR A 165 2.90 -14.38 -8.03
N LEU A 166 2.30 -13.83 -6.96
CA LEU A 166 1.14 -12.93 -7.04
C LEU A 166 1.49 -11.57 -7.70
N SER A 167 2.77 -11.22 -7.78
CA SER A 167 3.23 -9.98 -8.42
C SER A 167 3.47 -10.15 -9.92
N VAL A 168 3.73 -11.37 -10.40
CA VAL A 168 4.00 -11.68 -11.82
C VAL A 168 2.71 -11.76 -12.65
N GLU A 169 1.59 -12.13 -12.03
CA GLU A 169 0.30 -12.30 -12.73
C GLU A 169 -0.41 -10.98 -13.09
N ARG A 170 0.26 -9.82 -12.97
CA ARG A 170 -0.26 -8.48 -13.29
C ARG A 170 0.65 -7.74 -14.25
#